data_3594968baf16489ef9ef1634d19c6303
#
_entry.id   3594968baf16489ef9ef1634d19c6303
#
_cell.length_a   1.000
_cell.length_b   1.000
_cell.length_c   1.000
_cell.angle_alpha   90.00
_cell.angle_beta   90.00
_cell.angle_gamma   90.00
#
_symmetry.space_group_name_H-M   'P 1'
#
loop_
_entity.id
_entity.type
_entity.pdbx_description
1 polymer ?
#
loop_
_entity_poly.entity_id
_entity_poly.type
_entity_poly.pdbx_seq_one_letter_code
_entity_poly.pdbx_strand_id
1 'polypeptide(L)'
;MTASPLRLSRRSALILPLATAMPGRARAAMPPITDALGRTVTLKAPPERIVVCFNYEEFTAVGGPAAWAKVVGMSKTLWSEWRPSVFRRYSAVIPTLAAMPDVGNTEDGNFSVEKLLALRPDLLILAEWSFNVLGEQIKQIEALGIPVMVIDYNAQIPARHVASTIALGIATGNEERARTIADIYMAKLGDIQKRAAAGGRKPKIYIELGQGGADVVGNTYWKSMWGRMFDLIGADNIAAGKLPGAGGWGPLNPEYVLAANPDVVFIAGSSWVNRPAAVLTGFDADVAATRARLAPYARRQGWAGLTAIRSGELHAIEHGLSRALFDYTALAYVARALYPAQFADIDPVAELRQYHERFLPVTFEGTWMTRLTPVGA
;
A
#
# COMPACT_ATOMS: atom_id res chain seq x y z
N MET A 1 65.67 -10.81 -81.34
CA MET A 1 66.16 -11.40 -80.08
C MET A 1 65.69 -10.52 -78.95
N THR A 2 64.59 -10.77 -78.38
CA THR A 2 64.20 -10.36 -77.01
C THR A 2 62.82 -10.76 -76.77
N ALA A 3 62.67 -11.65 -75.83
CA ALA A 3 61.33 -12.19 -75.40
C ALA A 3 60.61 -11.23 -74.50
N SER A 4 59.34 -11.02 -74.76
CA SER A 4 58.42 -10.30 -73.86
C SER A 4 57.68 -11.34 -72.92
N PRO A 5 57.59 -11.03 -71.63
CA PRO A 5 56.78 -11.90 -70.76
C PRO A 5 55.31 -11.50 -70.68
N LEU A 6 54.52 -12.52 -70.65
CA LEU A 6 53.06 -12.49 -70.44
C LEU A 6 52.67 -11.84 -69.08
N ARG A 7 51.68 -10.93 -69.14
CA ARG A 7 51.05 -10.36 -67.93
C ARG A 7 49.84 -11.21 -67.58
N LEU A 8 49.86 -11.82 -66.44
CA LEU A 8 48.70 -12.47 -65.78
C LEU A 8 47.85 -11.42 -65.06
N SER A 9 46.58 -11.27 -65.49
CA SER A 9 45.58 -10.44 -64.87
C SER A 9 45.05 -11.15 -63.61
N ARG A 10 45.26 -10.54 -62.43
CA ARG A 10 44.62 -10.95 -61.18
C ARG A 10 43.17 -10.43 -61.16
N ARG A 11 42.19 -11.29 -61.32
CA ARG A 11 40.77 -11.03 -61.00
C ARG A 11 40.61 -11.08 -59.48
N SER A 12 40.50 -9.94 -58.83
CA SER A 12 40.14 -9.82 -57.44
C SER A 12 38.65 -10.16 -57.26
N ALA A 13 38.37 -11.31 -56.69
CA ALA A 13 37.05 -11.67 -56.28
C ALA A 13 36.70 -10.88 -54.98
N LEU A 14 35.78 -9.90 -55.07
CA LEU A 14 35.18 -9.28 -53.92
C LEU A 14 34.21 -10.31 -53.26
N ILE A 15 34.61 -10.85 -52.12
CA ILE A 15 33.73 -11.56 -51.23
C ILE A 15 32.98 -10.56 -50.38
N LEU A 16 31.74 -10.25 -50.71
CA LEU A 16 30.82 -9.55 -49.80
C LEU A 16 30.48 -10.47 -48.63
N PRO A 17 30.63 -10.02 -47.35
CA PRO A 17 30.12 -10.77 -46.23
C PRO A 17 28.61 -10.70 -46.26
N LEU A 18 27.97 -11.86 -46.42
CA LEU A 18 26.54 -12.02 -46.22
C LEU A 18 26.25 -11.80 -44.73
N ALA A 19 25.78 -10.61 -44.36
CA ALA A 19 25.29 -10.33 -43.01
C ALA A 19 24.02 -11.16 -42.81
N THR A 20 24.15 -12.28 -42.16
CA THR A 20 23.00 -13.04 -41.65
C THR A 20 22.28 -12.16 -40.61
N ALA A 21 21.20 -11.50 -41.03
CA ALA A 21 20.24 -10.86 -40.11
C ALA A 21 19.74 -11.99 -39.18
N MET A 22 20.18 -12.03 -37.93
CA MET A 22 19.55 -12.84 -36.92
C MET A 22 18.09 -12.42 -36.83
N PRO A 23 17.13 -13.36 -36.95
CA PRO A 23 15.74 -13.01 -36.76
C PRO A 23 15.60 -12.44 -35.34
N GLY A 24 15.24 -11.17 -35.23
CA GLY A 24 14.91 -10.55 -33.96
C GLY A 24 13.88 -11.47 -33.27
N ARG A 25 14.20 -11.95 -32.07
CA ARG A 25 13.26 -12.69 -31.24
C ARG A 25 11.97 -11.86 -31.19
N ALA A 26 10.92 -12.32 -31.85
CA ALA A 26 9.60 -11.72 -31.71
C ALA A 26 9.30 -11.70 -30.20
N ARG A 27 9.27 -10.52 -29.63
CA ARG A 27 8.95 -10.33 -28.20
C ARG A 27 7.52 -10.85 -28.06
N ALA A 28 7.33 -11.88 -27.22
CA ALA A 28 6.00 -12.44 -26.98
C ALA A 28 5.07 -11.29 -26.56
N ALA A 29 3.88 -11.24 -27.15
CA ALA A 29 2.88 -10.27 -26.76
C ALA A 29 2.57 -10.41 -25.27
N MET A 30 2.55 -9.31 -24.54
CA MET A 30 2.16 -9.29 -23.13
C MET A 30 0.69 -9.76 -22.99
N PRO A 31 0.37 -10.59 -21.99
CA PRO A 31 -1.02 -10.85 -21.68
C PRO A 31 -1.71 -9.53 -21.27
N PRO A 32 -3.00 -9.36 -21.62
CA PRO A 32 -3.75 -8.20 -21.16
C PRO A 32 -3.83 -8.20 -19.64
N ILE A 33 -3.67 -7.04 -19.01
CA ILE A 33 -3.77 -6.88 -17.57
C ILE A 33 -5.21 -6.47 -17.24
N THR A 34 -5.87 -7.20 -16.34
CA THR A 34 -7.11 -6.73 -15.71
C THR A 34 -6.75 -5.97 -14.47
N ASP A 35 -7.05 -4.67 -14.41
CA ASP A 35 -6.76 -3.81 -13.28
C ASP A 35 -7.81 -3.91 -12.14
N ALA A 36 -7.61 -3.20 -11.04
CA ALA A 36 -8.49 -3.23 -9.87
C ALA A 36 -9.94 -2.81 -10.16
N LEU A 37 -10.18 -2.05 -11.22
CA LEU A 37 -11.51 -1.61 -11.65
C LEU A 37 -12.13 -2.53 -12.72
N GLY A 38 -11.47 -3.64 -13.05
CA GLY A 38 -11.90 -4.57 -14.09
C GLY A 38 -11.63 -4.07 -15.52
N ARG A 39 -10.83 -3.00 -15.68
CA ARG A 39 -10.46 -2.47 -17.00
C ARG A 39 -9.35 -3.35 -17.60
N THR A 40 -9.37 -3.48 -18.93
CA THR A 40 -8.30 -4.15 -19.65
C THR A 40 -7.22 -3.14 -20.02
N VAL A 41 -6.02 -3.33 -19.49
CA VAL A 41 -4.82 -2.53 -19.83
C VAL A 41 -3.94 -3.35 -20.75
N THR A 42 -3.72 -2.83 -21.96
CA THR A 42 -2.90 -3.50 -22.98
C THR A 42 -1.53 -2.84 -23.07
N LEU A 43 -0.48 -3.63 -22.83
CA LEU A 43 0.90 -3.21 -22.99
C LEU A 43 1.48 -3.79 -24.28
N LYS A 44 2.16 -2.97 -25.06
CA LYS A 44 2.82 -3.40 -26.32
C LYS A 44 4.01 -4.33 -26.05
N ALA A 45 4.64 -4.17 -24.90
CA ALA A 45 5.81 -4.92 -24.46
C ALA A 45 5.90 -4.83 -22.92
N PRO A 46 6.72 -5.65 -22.22
CA PRO A 46 7.02 -5.45 -20.81
C PRO A 46 7.48 -4.02 -20.57
N PRO A 47 6.87 -3.32 -19.58
CA PRO A 47 7.19 -1.91 -19.35
C PRO A 47 8.63 -1.75 -18.85
N GLU A 48 9.30 -0.72 -19.34
CA GLU A 48 10.67 -0.38 -18.97
C GLU A 48 10.77 1.04 -18.37
N ARG A 49 9.67 1.81 -18.44
CA ARG A 49 9.58 3.19 -17.95
C ARG A 49 8.28 3.40 -17.20
N ILE A 50 8.27 2.99 -15.94
CA ILE A 50 7.08 3.00 -15.10
C ILE A 50 7.04 4.29 -14.26
N VAL A 51 5.87 4.91 -14.13
CA VAL A 51 5.60 5.91 -13.10
C VAL A 51 4.66 5.29 -12.07
N VAL A 52 5.04 5.32 -10.78
CA VAL A 52 4.28 4.75 -9.66
C VAL A 52 3.83 5.88 -8.74
N CYS A 53 2.53 6.09 -8.60
CA CYS A 53 2.00 7.22 -7.83
C CYS A 53 1.53 6.88 -6.42
N PHE A 54 1.41 5.60 -6.07
CA PHE A 54 1.06 5.14 -4.72
C PHE A 54 1.35 3.63 -4.54
N ASN A 55 1.14 3.09 -3.33
CA ASN A 55 1.34 1.66 -3.01
C ASN A 55 2.76 1.15 -3.33
N TYR A 56 3.75 1.92 -2.92
CA TYR A 56 5.16 1.64 -3.19
C TYR A 56 5.67 0.37 -2.51
N GLU A 57 5.15 0.06 -1.31
CA GLU A 57 5.49 -1.16 -0.57
C GLU A 57 4.91 -2.39 -1.27
N GLU A 58 3.68 -2.29 -1.80
CA GLU A 58 3.02 -3.32 -2.60
C GLU A 58 3.76 -3.56 -3.93
N PHE A 59 4.13 -2.48 -4.62
CA PHE A 59 4.97 -2.55 -5.83
C PHE A 59 6.30 -3.24 -5.52
N THR A 60 6.93 -2.91 -4.38
CA THR A 60 8.19 -3.53 -3.96
C THR A 60 8.00 -4.99 -3.54
N ALA A 61 6.92 -5.29 -2.81
CA ALA A 61 6.63 -6.67 -2.38
C ALA A 61 6.45 -7.61 -3.56
N VAL A 62 5.75 -7.16 -4.60
CA VAL A 62 5.46 -7.95 -5.80
C VAL A 62 6.64 -7.97 -6.76
N GLY A 63 7.15 -6.79 -7.14
CA GLY A 63 8.20 -6.64 -8.13
C GLY A 63 9.60 -6.90 -7.62
N GLY A 64 9.80 -6.90 -6.31
CA GLY A 64 11.11 -6.89 -5.67
C GLY A 64 11.86 -5.56 -5.83
N PRO A 65 12.98 -5.37 -5.12
CA PRO A 65 13.79 -4.14 -5.22
C PRO A 65 14.28 -3.86 -6.64
N ALA A 66 14.54 -4.90 -7.44
CA ALA A 66 15.02 -4.77 -8.81
C ALA A 66 14.01 -4.10 -9.76
N ALA A 67 12.69 -4.19 -9.48
CA ALA A 67 11.66 -3.53 -10.29
C ALA A 67 11.80 -2.00 -10.30
N TRP A 68 12.41 -1.43 -9.26
CA TRP A 68 12.65 0.01 -9.17
C TRP A 68 13.65 0.55 -10.21
N ALA A 69 14.45 -0.32 -10.82
CA ALA A 69 15.30 0.09 -11.94
C ALA A 69 14.50 0.54 -13.17
N LYS A 70 13.23 0.14 -13.28
CA LYS A 70 12.31 0.52 -14.35
C LYS A 70 11.45 1.73 -13.99
N VAL A 71 11.47 2.20 -12.74
CA VAL A 71 10.69 3.35 -12.30
C VAL A 71 11.44 4.64 -12.66
N VAL A 72 10.77 5.51 -13.39
CA VAL A 72 11.33 6.79 -13.88
C VAL A 72 10.72 8.02 -13.20
N GLY A 73 9.67 7.84 -12.38
CA GLY A 73 9.04 8.89 -11.60
C GLY A 73 8.00 8.35 -10.63
N MET A 74 7.61 9.17 -9.67
CA MET A 74 6.65 8.80 -8.63
C MET A 74 5.95 10.03 -8.04
N SER A 75 4.84 9.84 -7.32
CA SER A 75 4.27 10.86 -6.42
C SER A 75 5.01 10.83 -5.08
N LYS A 76 6.18 11.46 -5.04
CA LYS A 76 7.18 11.26 -4.00
C LYS A 76 6.74 11.75 -2.63
N THR A 77 6.03 12.89 -2.55
CA THR A 77 5.58 13.50 -1.29
C THR A 77 4.63 12.58 -0.52
N LEU A 78 3.79 11.79 -1.21
CA LEU A 78 2.91 10.81 -0.57
C LEU A 78 3.66 9.73 0.22
N TRP A 79 4.92 9.50 -0.08
CA TRP A 79 5.73 8.55 0.67
C TRP A 79 6.69 9.27 1.61
N SER A 80 7.40 10.28 1.13
CA SER A 80 8.45 10.96 1.89
C SER A 80 7.92 11.83 3.04
N GLU A 81 6.69 12.34 2.94
CA GLU A 81 6.09 13.20 3.96
C GLU A 81 5.01 12.50 4.78
N TRP A 82 4.21 11.64 4.16
CA TRP A 82 3.18 10.92 4.89
C TRP A 82 3.73 9.74 5.70
N ARG A 83 4.82 9.12 5.22
CA ARG A 83 5.45 7.97 5.86
C ARG A 83 6.99 8.08 5.80
N PRO A 84 7.57 9.14 6.40
CA PRO A 84 8.99 9.48 6.25
C PRO A 84 9.93 8.41 6.77
N SER A 85 9.57 7.70 7.84
CA SER A 85 10.35 6.58 8.36
C SER A 85 10.44 5.43 7.34
N VAL A 86 9.32 5.11 6.70
CA VAL A 86 9.25 4.08 5.66
C VAL A 86 10.09 4.50 4.45
N PHE A 87 9.86 5.72 3.93
CA PHE A 87 10.62 6.24 2.78
C PHE A 87 12.13 6.22 3.01
N ARG A 88 12.59 6.64 4.19
CA ARG A 88 14.01 6.63 4.55
C ARG A 88 14.60 5.21 4.54
N ARG A 89 13.87 4.22 5.11
CA ARG A 89 14.30 2.83 5.14
C ARG A 89 14.41 2.23 3.73
N TYR A 90 13.40 2.46 2.91
CA TYR A 90 13.42 1.99 1.53
C TYR A 90 14.51 2.68 0.70
N SER A 91 14.73 3.99 0.88
CA SER A 91 15.80 4.72 0.20
C SER A 91 17.21 4.25 0.57
N ALA A 92 17.38 3.68 1.77
CA ALA A 92 18.66 3.09 2.17
C ALA A 92 18.99 1.80 1.42
N VAL A 93 17.98 1.03 1.02
CA VAL A 93 18.15 -0.25 0.27
C VAL A 93 17.89 -0.09 -1.23
N ILE A 94 17.19 0.95 -1.64
CA ILE A 94 16.90 1.32 -3.03
C ILE A 94 17.35 2.78 -3.25
N PRO A 95 18.65 3.05 -3.46
CA PRO A 95 19.18 4.43 -3.47
C PRO A 95 18.56 5.35 -4.53
N THR A 96 18.04 4.78 -5.63
CA THR A 96 17.37 5.54 -6.70
C THR A 96 16.14 6.31 -6.23
N LEU A 97 15.49 5.88 -5.15
CA LEU A 97 14.30 6.54 -4.60
C LEU A 97 14.56 7.97 -4.14
N ALA A 98 15.72 8.23 -3.54
CA ALA A 98 16.09 9.57 -3.05
C ALA A 98 16.11 10.61 -4.17
N ALA A 99 16.59 10.23 -5.37
CA ALA A 99 16.72 11.10 -6.54
C ALA A 99 15.54 10.94 -7.54
N MET A 100 14.53 10.12 -7.21
CA MET A 100 13.41 9.85 -8.12
C MET A 100 12.65 11.14 -8.44
N PRO A 101 12.38 11.43 -9.73
CA PRO A 101 11.57 12.56 -10.15
C PRO A 101 10.15 12.52 -9.54
N ASP A 102 9.68 13.67 -9.09
CA ASP A 102 8.35 13.84 -8.50
C ASP A 102 7.38 14.40 -9.53
N VAL A 103 6.33 13.66 -9.85
CA VAL A 103 5.25 14.10 -10.75
C VAL A 103 4.14 14.87 -10.03
N GLY A 104 4.29 15.11 -8.72
CA GLY A 104 3.23 15.64 -7.87
C GLY A 104 2.20 14.56 -7.53
N ASN A 105 1.10 14.96 -6.88
CA ASN A 105 0.05 14.04 -6.45
C ASN A 105 -1.34 14.70 -6.50
N THR A 106 -2.37 13.89 -6.43
CA THR A 106 -3.77 14.34 -6.52
C THR A 106 -4.31 14.87 -5.19
N GLU A 107 -3.72 14.47 -4.07
CA GLU A 107 -4.15 14.92 -2.74
C GLU A 107 -3.83 16.40 -2.50
N ASP A 108 -2.62 16.81 -2.92
CA ASP A 108 -2.18 18.21 -2.87
C ASP A 108 -2.64 19.02 -4.09
N GLY A 109 -3.35 18.37 -5.05
CA GLY A 109 -3.83 19.01 -6.27
C GLY A 109 -2.71 19.48 -7.22
N ASN A 110 -1.50 18.93 -7.11
CA ASN A 110 -0.32 19.35 -7.87
C ASN A 110 0.23 18.29 -8.83
N PHE A 111 -0.54 17.22 -9.13
CA PHE A 111 -0.17 16.24 -10.13
C PHE A 111 0.02 16.92 -11.49
N SER A 112 1.18 16.69 -12.12
CA SER A 112 1.54 17.37 -13.37
C SER A 112 1.64 16.39 -14.55
N VAL A 113 0.71 16.50 -15.50
CA VAL A 113 0.75 15.76 -16.76
C VAL A 113 1.99 16.14 -17.57
N GLU A 114 2.45 17.41 -17.53
CA GLU A 114 3.65 17.85 -18.23
C GLU A 114 4.90 17.14 -17.71
N LYS A 115 5.09 17.07 -16.38
CA LYS A 115 6.19 16.31 -15.76
C LYS A 115 6.11 14.82 -16.11
N LEU A 116 4.90 14.24 -16.09
CA LEU A 116 4.68 12.86 -16.50
C LEU A 116 5.16 12.62 -17.94
N LEU A 117 4.75 13.47 -18.88
CA LEU A 117 5.12 13.35 -20.30
C LEU A 117 6.62 13.52 -20.53
N ALA A 118 7.29 14.42 -19.80
CA ALA A 118 8.73 14.62 -19.88
C ALA A 118 9.52 13.35 -19.51
N LEU A 119 8.96 12.50 -18.66
CA LEU A 119 9.52 11.21 -18.27
C LEU A 119 9.31 10.12 -19.33
N ARG A 120 8.44 10.32 -20.32
CA ARG A 120 8.12 9.36 -21.39
C ARG A 120 7.85 7.95 -20.84
N PRO A 121 6.90 7.78 -19.91
CA PRO A 121 6.59 6.46 -19.36
C PRO A 121 5.85 5.60 -20.38
N ASP A 122 6.02 4.30 -20.27
CA ASP A 122 5.26 3.28 -20.99
C ASP A 122 4.19 2.59 -20.12
N LEU A 123 4.14 2.96 -18.82
CA LEU A 123 3.07 2.59 -17.90
C LEU A 123 2.96 3.62 -16.76
N LEU A 124 1.73 4.07 -16.48
CA LEU A 124 1.38 4.84 -15.28
C LEU A 124 0.57 3.95 -14.33
N ILE A 125 1.03 3.81 -13.08
CA ILE A 125 0.34 3.07 -12.02
C ILE A 125 -0.26 4.07 -11.03
N LEU A 126 -1.58 4.04 -10.86
CA LEU A 126 -2.34 4.91 -9.97
C LEU A 126 -3.10 4.10 -8.93
N ALA A 127 -3.23 4.64 -7.72
CA ALA A 127 -4.27 4.19 -6.81
C ALA A 127 -5.67 4.59 -7.31
N GLU A 128 -6.69 3.80 -6.97
CA GLU A 128 -8.08 4.03 -7.41
C GLU A 128 -8.58 5.44 -7.06
N TRP A 129 -8.29 5.93 -5.87
CA TRP A 129 -8.70 7.27 -5.45
C TRP A 129 -8.02 8.38 -6.28
N SER A 130 -6.74 8.24 -6.63
CA SER A 130 -6.05 9.17 -7.54
C SER A 130 -6.64 9.16 -8.94
N PHE A 131 -6.95 7.96 -9.46
CA PHE A 131 -7.62 7.79 -10.74
C PHE A 131 -8.97 8.53 -10.79
N ASN A 132 -9.78 8.41 -9.73
CA ASN A 132 -11.06 9.09 -9.63
C ASN A 132 -10.92 10.62 -9.58
N VAL A 133 -9.93 11.14 -8.85
CA VAL A 133 -9.67 12.59 -8.79
C VAL A 133 -9.20 13.14 -10.14
N LEU A 134 -8.36 12.41 -10.86
CA LEU A 134 -7.88 12.84 -12.19
C LEU A 134 -8.98 12.85 -13.27
N GLY A 135 -9.98 11.98 -13.14
CA GLY A 135 -11.17 12.00 -14.01
C GLY A 135 -10.85 12.10 -15.51
N GLU A 136 -11.27 13.18 -16.17
CA GLU A 136 -11.06 13.38 -17.62
C GLU A 136 -9.57 13.48 -18.02
N GLN A 137 -8.66 13.85 -17.12
CA GLN A 137 -7.23 13.88 -17.43
C GLN A 137 -6.68 12.48 -17.76
N ILE A 138 -7.31 11.42 -17.24
CA ILE A 138 -6.95 10.03 -17.57
C ILE A 138 -7.09 9.77 -19.06
N LYS A 139 -8.21 10.21 -19.67
CA LYS A 139 -8.44 10.07 -21.12
C LYS A 139 -7.39 10.81 -21.95
N GLN A 140 -6.94 11.97 -21.46
CA GLN A 140 -5.88 12.74 -22.13
C GLN A 140 -4.54 11.99 -22.06
N ILE A 141 -4.20 11.43 -20.88
CA ILE A 141 -2.98 10.64 -20.68
C ILE A 141 -2.98 9.40 -21.59
N GLU A 142 -4.11 8.66 -21.62
CA GLU A 142 -4.25 7.47 -22.46
C GLU A 142 -4.23 7.80 -23.97
N ALA A 143 -4.83 8.94 -24.39
CA ALA A 143 -4.77 9.42 -25.77
C ALA A 143 -3.35 9.79 -26.23
N LEU A 144 -2.48 10.15 -25.29
CA LEU A 144 -1.04 10.39 -25.53
C LEU A 144 -0.22 9.10 -25.59
N GLY A 145 -0.88 7.94 -25.49
CA GLY A 145 -0.27 6.62 -25.64
C GLY A 145 0.36 6.07 -24.36
N ILE A 146 0.03 6.63 -23.20
CA ILE A 146 0.49 6.14 -21.91
C ILE A 146 -0.61 5.25 -21.29
N PRO A 147 -0.44 3.93 -21.22
CA PRO A 147 -1.38 3.04 -20.54
C PRO A 147 -1.47 3.38 -19.05
N VAL A 148 -2.70 3.41 -18.52
CA VAL A 148 -2.97 3.66 -17.10
C VAL A 148 -3.49 2.39 -16.45
N MET A 149 -2.78 1.90 -15.44
CA MET A 149 -3.14 0.74 -14.62
C MET A 149 -3.56 1.20 -13.23
N VAL A 150 -4.75 0.81 -12.82
CA VAL A 150 -5.30 1.15 -11.50
C VAL A 150 -5.11 -0.01 -10.52
N ILE A 151 -4.59 0.30 -9.35
CA ILE A 151 -4.50 -0.63 -8.21
C ILE A 151 -5.32 -0.09 -7.05
N ASP A 152 -5.86 -0.98 -6.22
CA ASP A 152 -6.69 -0.61 -5.08
C ASP A 152 -6.50 -1.54 -3.89
N TYR A 153 -5.95 -0.98 -2.83
CA TYR A 153 -5.84 -1.61 -1.52
C TYR A 153 -6.60 -0.81 -0.45
N ASN A 154 -7.18 0.35 -0.81
CA ASN A 154 -7.90 1.23 0.11
C ASN A 154 -9.36 0.84 0.32
N ALA A 155 -10.03 0.35 -0.74
CA ALA A 155 -11.45 0.02 -0.67
C ALA A 155 -11.74 -1.21 0.20
N GLN A 156 -10.71 -1.98 0.55
CA GLN A 156 -10.84 -3.22 1.34
C GLN A 156 -11.83 -4.21 0.71
N ILE A 157 -11.72 -4.36 -0.60
CA ILE A 157 -12.45 -5.34 -1.41
C ILE A 157 -11.46 -6.44 -1.81
N PRO A 158 -11.55 -7.66 -1.24
CA PRO A 158 -10.55 -8.71 -1.45
C PRO A 158 -10.25 -9.03 -2.92
N ALA A 159 -11.29 -9.04 -3.77
CA ALA A 159 -11.13 -9.25 -5.20
C ALA A 159 -10.26 -8.17 -5.88
N ARG A 160 -10.35 -6.91 -5.44
CA ARG A 160 -9.51 -5.81 -5.95
C ARG A 160 -8.07 -5.90 -5.46
N HIS A 161 -7.85 -6.34 -4.21
CA HIS A 161 -6.51 -6.62 -3.70
C HIS A 161 -5.82 -7.70 -4.55
N VAL A 162 -6.51 -8.81 -4.82
CA VAL A 162 -6.00 -9.87 -5.69
C VAL A 162 -5.72 -9.36 -7.10
N ALA A 163 -6.68 -8.67 -7.73
CA ALA A 163 -6.50 -8.12 -9.07
C ALA A 163 -5.32 -7.15 -9.15
N SER A 164 -5.18 -6.24 -8.17
CA SER A 164 -4.05 -5.31 -8.07
C SER A 164 -2.71 -6.03 -7.96
N THR A 165 -2.65 -7.07 -7.13
CA THR A 165 -1.45 -7.87 -6.90
C THR A 165 -1.02 -8.60 -8.16
N ILE A 166 -1.97 -9.25 -8.85
CA ILE A 166 -1.71 -9.94 -10.11
C ILE A 166 -1.30 -8.95 -11.22
N ALA A 167 -2.00 -7.80 -11.31
CA ALA A 167 -1.65 -6.74 -12.26
C ALA A 167 -0.21 -6.23 -12.06
N LEU A 168 0.22 -5.99 -10.82
CA LEU A 168 1.60 -5.65 -10.49
C LEU A 168 2.57 -6.77 -10.89
N GLY A 169 2.19 -8.05 -10.68
CA GLY A 169 3.00 -9.20 -11.08
C GLY A 169 3.26 -9.24 -12.57
N ILE A 170 2.22 -9.06 -13.38
CA ILE A 170 2.33 -9.03 -14.85
C ILE A 170 3.18 -7.82 -15.29
N ALA A 171 2.91 -6.63 -14.74
CA ALA A 171 3.64 -5.41 -15.09
C ALA A 171 5.13 -5.47 -14.73
N THR A 172 5.50 -6.17 -13.66
CA THR A 172 6.89 -6.29 -13.20
C THR A 172 7.59 -7.56 -13.69
N GLY A 173 6.86 -8.50 -14.33
CA GLY A 173 7.38 -9.79 -14.74
C GLY A 173 7.58 -10.78 -13.57
N ASN A 174 6.83 -10.63 -12.48
CA ASN A 174 6.93 -11.44 -11.26
C ASN A 174 5.60 -12.13 -10.91
N GLU A 175 4.94 -12.72 -11.90
CA GLU A 175 3.59 -13.27 -11.76
C GLU A 175 3.47 -14.40 -10.73
N GLU A 176 4.46 -15.28 -10.64
CA GLU A 176 4.47 -16.37 -9.66
C GLU A 176 4.51 -15.84 -8.23
N ARG A 177 5.37 -14.82 -8.00
CA ARG A 177 5.45 -14.14 -6.71
C ARG A 177 4.15 -13.42 -6.36
N ALA A 178 3.52 -12.76 -7.34
CA ALA A 178 2.24 -12.10 -7.17
C ALA A 178 1.14 -13.10 -6.78
N ARG A 179 1.06 -14.26 -7.46
CA ARG A 179 0.11 -15.33 -7.11
C ARG A 179 0.35 -15.84 -5.69
N THR A 180 1.61 -16.11 -5.34
CA THR A 180 1.96 -16.54 -3.97
C THR A 180 1.47 -15.55 -2.91
N ILE A 181 1.68 -14.24 -3.13
CA ILE A 181 1.25 -13.20 -2.18
C ILE A 181 -0.29 -13.13 -2.12
N ALA A 182 -0.97 -13.18 -3.27
CA ALA A 182 -2.43 -13.17 -3.33
C ALA A 182 -3.06 -14.39 -2.64
N ASP A 183 -2.50 -15.57 -2.82
CA ASP A 183 -2.97 -16.81 -2.19
C ASP A 183 -2.81 -16.76 -0.66
N ILE A 184 -1.66 -16.26 -0.17
CA ILE A 184 -1.43 -16.04 1.26
C ILE A 184 -2.47 -15.06 1.82
N TYR A 185 -2.69 -13.93 1.14
CA TYR A 185 -3.68 -12.93 1.55
C TYR A 185 -5.07 -13.55 1.69
N MET A 186 -5.55 -14.26 0.66
CA MET A 186 -6.87 -14.87 0.68
C MET A 186 -7.02 -15.96 1.74
N ALA A 187 -5.99 -16.80 1.92
CA ALA A 187 -6.00 -17.84 2.96
C ALA A 187 -6.07 -17.24 4.37
N LYS A 188 -5.25 -16.21 4.65
CA LYS A 188 -5.22 -15.51 5.94
C LYS A 188 -6.54 -14.78 6.21
N LEU A 189 -7.05 -14.05 5.24
CA LEU A 189 -8.34 -13.37 5.36
C LEU A 189 -9.47 -14.36 5.64
N GLY A 190 -9.54 -15.47 4.91
CA GLY A 190 -10.56 -16.51 5.10
C GLY A 190 -10.50 -17.14 6.49
N ASP A 191 -9.31 -17.41 7.03
CA ASP A 191 -9.14 -17.92 8.40
C ASP A 191 -9.62 -16.89 9.44
N ILE A 192 -9.23 -15.62 9.29
CA ILE A 192 -9.65 -14.54 10.18
C ILE A 192 -11.18 -14.40 10.19
N GLN A 193 -11.82 -14.38 9.03
CA GLN A 193 -13.27 -14.29 8.91
C GLN A 193 -13.99 -15.47 9.56
N LYS A 194 -13.50 -16.68 9.33
CA LYS A 194 -14.03 -17.90 9.93
C LYS A 194 -13.96 -17.87 11.47
N ARG A 195 -12.81 -17.48 12.01
CA ARG A 195 -12.60 -17.35 13.46
C ARG A 195 -13.47 -16.26 14.08
N ALA A 196 -13.56 -15.09 13.45
CA ALA A 196 -14.39 -13.99 13.92
C ALA A 196 -15.89 -14.39 13.95
N ALA A 197 -16.38 -15.07 12.90
CA ALA A 197 -17.75 -15.57 12.84
C ALA A 197 -18.06 -16.57 13.97
N ALA A 198 -17.08 -17.39 14.39
CA ALA A 198 -17.24 -18.32 15.52
C ALA A 198 -17.37 -17.60 16.88
N GLY A 199 -17.06 -16.30 16.97
CA GLY A 199 -17.21 -15.50 18.18
C GLY A 199 -18.68 -15.24 18.61
N GLY A 200 -19.64 -15.38 17.70
CA GLY A 200 -21.08 -15.35 17.98
C GLY A 200 -21.64 -14.01 18.44
N ARG A 201 -20.84 -12.95 18.53
CA ARG A 201 -21.23 -11.60 18.95
C ARG A 201 -20.74 -10.54 17.97
N LYS A 202 -21.30 -9.32 18.04
CA LYS A 202 -20.87 -8.15 17.28
C LYS A 202 -20.32 -7.10 18.27
N PRO A 203 -19.04 -7.16 18.66
CA PRO A 203 -18.46 -6.17 19.58
C PRO A 203 -18.38 -4.81 18.90
N LYS A 204 -18.63 -3.76 19.68
CA LYS A 204 -18.55 -2.36 19.23
C LYS A 204 -17.10 -1.91 19.16
N ILE A 205 -16.73 -1.34 18.03
CA ILE A 205 -15.39 -0.83 17.79
C ILE A 205 -15.42 0.64 17.37
N TYR A 206 -14.44 1.38 17.87
CA TYR A 206 -14.11 2.72 17.40
C TYR A 206 -12.66 2.81 17.01
N ILE A 207 -12.35 3.45 15.89
CA ILE A 207 -11.00 3.85 15.51
C ILE A 207 -10.95 5.34 15.26
N GLU A 208 -9.85 5.98 15.66
CA GLU A 208 -9.62 7.41 15.45
C GLU A 208 -8.19 7.65 14.96
N LEU A 209 -8.03 8.54 13.99
CA LEU A 209 -6.72 8.93 13.48
C LEU A 209 -6.02 9.86 14.49
N GLY A 210 -4.92 9.38 15.04
CA GLY A 210 -4.19 10.05 16.13
C GLY A 210 -3.18 11.11 15.68
N GLN A 211 -3.49 11.91 14.64
CA GLN A 211 -2.58 12.94 14.10
C GLN A 211 -2.41 14.14 15.01
N GLY A 212 -3.49 14.59 15.65
CA GLY A 212 -3.55 15.80 16.46
C GLY A 212 -3.28 15.57 17.94
N GLY A 213 -3.05 14.33 18.38
CA GLY A 213 -2.98 13.97 19.79
C GLY A 213 -4.36 13.88 20.45
N ALA A 214 -4.39 13.66 21.77
CA ALA A 214 -5.63 13.37 22.50
C ALA A 214 -6.60 14.54 22.61
N ASP A 215 -6.15 15.76 22.45
CA ASP A 215 -6.98 16.98 22.57
C ASP A 215 -7.76 17.29 21.27
N VAL A 216 -7.44 16.60 20.18
CA VAL A 216 -8.07 16.80 18.88
C VAL A 216 -8.83 15.55 18.50
N VAL A 217 -10.10 15.69 18.07
CA VAL A 217 -10.87 14.59 17.51
C VAL A 217 -10.40 14.33 16.10
N GLY A 218 -9.85 13.15 15.87
CA GLY A 218 -9.37 12.75 14.55
C GLY A 218 -10.47 12.13 13.68
N ASN A 219 -10.14 11.92 12.42
CA ASN A 219 -11.03 11.22 11.51
C ASN A 219 -11.20 9.76 11.89
N THR A 220 -12.38 9.24 11.66
CA THR A 220 -12.70 7.81 11.66
C THR A 220 -13.21 7.38 10.28
N TYR A 221 -13.48 6.09 10.09
CA TYR A 221 -13.74 5.51 8.77
C TYR A 221 -14.94 4.57 8.79
N TRP A 222 -15.72 4.58 7.70
CA TRP A 222 -16.84 3.67 7.50
C TRP A 222 -16.78 2.90 6.18
N LYS A 223 -16.66 3.60 5.02
CA LYS A 223 -16.82 2.99 3.68
C LYS A 223 -15.53 2.50 3.03
N SER A 224 -14.39 2.71 3.65
CA SER A 224 -13.06 2.34 3.16
C SER A 224 -12.13 2.04 4.32
N MET A 225 -10.94 1.54 4.02
CA MET A 225 -9.87 1.34 5.00
C MET A 225 -10.39 0.63 6.27
N TRP A 226 -10.11 1.17 7.45
CA TRP A 226 -10.52 0.58 8.75
C TRP A 226 -12.01 0.22 8.81
N GLY A 227 -12.90 1.07 8.28
CA GLY A 227 -14.33 0.82 8.33
C GLY A 227 -14.71 -0.47 7.61
N ARG A 228 -14.17 -0.69 6.41
CA ARG A 228 -14.43 -1.91 5.64
C ARG A 228 -13.73 -3.14 6.24
N MET A 229 -12.56 -2.95 6.84
CA MET A 229 -11.89 -4.04 7.58
C MET A 229 -12.77 -4.55 8.72
N PHE A 230 -13.46 -3.65 9.45
CA PHE A 230 -14.36 -4.05 10.52
C PHE A 230 -15.58 -4.84 10.00
N ASP A 231 -16.09 -4.47 8.82
CA ASP A 231 -17.16 -5.24 8.16
C ASP A 231 -16.72 -6.68 7.84
N LEU A 232 -15.46 -6.86 7.39
CA LEU A 232 -14.90 -8.18 7.04
C LEU A 232 -14.90 -9.17 8.21
N ILE A 233 -14.89 -8.70 9.45
CA ILE A 233 -14.90 -9.52 10.68
C ILE A 233 -16.21 -9.40 11.48
N GLY A 234 -17.23 -8.74 10.92
CA GLY A 234 -18.54 -8.64 11.54
C GLY A 234 -18.58 -7.79 12.82
N ALA A 235 -17.64 -6.85 13.00
CA ALA A 235 -17.65 -5.93 14.14
C ALA A 235 -18.70 -4.83 13.95
N ASP A 236 -19.22 -4.30 15.05
CA ASP A 236 -20.15 -3.16 15.07
C ASP A 236 -19.33 -1.85 15.08
N ASN A 237 -19.04 -1.34 13.88
CA ASN A 237 -18.37 -0.04 13.73
C ASN A 237 -19.31 1.10 14.11
N ILE A 238 -19.06 1.75 15.25
CA ILE A 238 -19.93 2.85 15.72
C ILE A 238 -20.01 4.04 14.75
N ALA A 239 -19.05 4.18 13.84
CA ALA A 239 -19.03 5.22 12.80
C ALA A 239 -19.96 4.89 11.60
N ALA A 240 -20.46 3.66 11.48
CA ALA A 240 -21.27 3.24 10.35
C ALA A 240 -22.55 4.06 10.22
N GLY A 241 -22.76 4.71 9.07
CA GLY A 241 -23.91 5.56 8.80
C GLY A 241 -23.94 6.89 9.57
N LYS A 242 -22.86 7.27 10.28
CA LYS A 242 -22.78 8.50 11.08
C LYS A 242 -21.88 9.58 10.49
N LEU A 243 -21.11 9.24 9.46
CA LEU A 243 -20.18 10.15 8.84
C LEU A 243 -20.79 10.82 7.61
N PRO A 244 -20.54 12.12 7.39
CA PRO A 244 -21.04 12.83 6.22
C PRO A 244 -20.29 12.42 4.94
N GLY A 245 -20.92 12.72 3.79
CA GLY A 245 -20.30 12.57 2.49
C GLY A 245 -20.21 11.15 1.95
N ALA A 246 -19.84 11.06 0.65
CA ALA A 246 -19.73 9.80 -0.08
C ALA A 246 -18.55 8.93 0.37
N GLY A 247 -17.46 9.55 0.82
CA GLY A 247 -16.22 8.87 1.25
C GLY A 247 -16.34 8.10 2.57
N GLY A 248 -17.31 8.44 3.44
CA GLY A 248 -17.52 7.77 4.72
C GLY A 248 -16.33 7.89 5.68
N TRP A 249 -15.67 9.04 5.69
CA TRP A 249 -14.61 9.37 6.63
C TRP A 249 -14.78 10.80 7.18
N GLY A 250 -14.29 11.07 8.37
CA GLY A 250 -14.41 12.35 9.04
C GLY A 250 -14.40 12.20 10.57
N PRO A 251 -14.40 13.32 11.32
CA PRO A 251 -14.51 13.27 12.77
C PRO A 251 -15.92 12.85 13.19
N LEU A 252 -16.01 12.00 14.22
CA LEU A 252 -17.27 11.64 14.84
C LEU A 252 -17.54 12.55 16.03
N ASN A 253 -18.82 12.89 16.27
CA ASN A 253 -19.20 13.69 17.42
C ASN A 253 -18.76 13.02 18.73
N PRO A 254 -17.99 13.69 19.61
CA PRO A 254 -17.48 13.10 20.85
C PRO A 254 -18.58 12.58 21.79
N GLU A 255 -19.70 13.29 21.91
CA GLU A 255 -20.83 12.86 22.75
C GLU A 255 -21.44 11.57 22.22
N TYR A 256 -21.51 11.42 20.89
CA TYR A 256 -21.95 10.17 20.27
C TYR A 256 -21.01 9.01 20.59
N VAL A 257 -19.68 9.23 20.57
CA VAL A 257 -18.71 8.19 20.94
C VAL A 257 -18.95 7.71 22.37
N LEU A 258 -19.21 8.66 23.30
CA LEU A 258 -19.53 8.35 24.71
C LEU A 258 -20.84 7.55 24.83
N ALA A 259 -21.88 7.96 24.12
CA ALA A 259 -23.20 7.29 24.12
C ALA A 259 -23.14 5.90 23.47
N ALA A 260 -22.37 5.73 22.40
CA ALA A 260 -22.19 4.45 21.73
C ALA A 260 -21.40 3.45 22.59
N ASN A 261 -20.51 3.95 23.45
CA ASN A 261 -19.74 3.18 24.42
C ASN A 261 -19.05 1.94 23.81
N PRO A 262 -18.01 2.12 22.96
CA PRO A 262 -17.33 1.01 22.29
C PRO A 262 -16.65 0.05 23.28
N ASP A 263 -16.61 -1.24 22.90
CA ASP A 263 -15.91 -2.30 23.65
C ASP A 263 -14.40 -2.20 23.48
N VAL A 264 -13.94 -1.74 22.31
CA VAL A 264 -12.52 -1.59 21.97
C VAL A 264 -12.31 -0.27 21.21
N VAL A 265 -11.22 0.43 21.56
CA VAL A 265 -10.82 1.68 20.90
C VAL A 265 -9.42 1.55 20.32
N PHE A 266 -9.27 1.92 19.06
CA PHE A 266 -7.99 2.05 18.38
C PHE A 266 -7.66 3.51 18.08
N ILE A 267 -6.41 3.89 18.27
CA ILE A 267 -5.86 5.15 17.78
C ILE A 267 -4.86 4.80 16.68
N ALA A 268 -5.21 5.16 15.45
CA ALA A 268 -4.35 4.93 14.31
C ALA A 268 -3.24 5.98 14.27
N GLY A 269 -2.00 5.54 14.38
CA GLY A 269 -0.80 6.36 14.44
C GLY A 269 0.05 6.25 13.18
N SER A 270 1.02 7.12 13.06
CA SER A 270 2.15 7.04 12.10
C SER A 270 3.22 8.06 12.47
N SER A 271 4.32 8.08 11.71
CA SER A 271 5.41 9.07 11.84
C SER A 271 5.25 10.25 10.88
N TRP A 272 4.06 10.87 10.83
CA TRP A 272 3.79 12.01 9.93
C TRP A 272 4.72 13.21 10.18
N VAL A 273 5.13 13.87 9.10
CA VAL A 273 5.89 15.13 9.18
C VAL A 273 5.01 16.23 9.77
N ASN A 274 5.61 17.10 10.57
CA ASN A 274 4.95 18.24 11.20
C ASN A 274 3.73 17.90 12.09
N ARG A 275 3.70 16.71 12.69
CA ARG A 275 2.67 16.25 13.62
C ARG A 275 3.27 15.81 14.97
N PRO A 276 3.85 16.73 15.76
CA PRO A 276 4.59 16.37 16.98
C PRO A 276 3.73 15.74 18.08
N ALA A 277 2.41 15.97 18.07
CA ALA A 277 1.46 15.39 19.02
C ALA A 277 0.93 14.01 18.57
N ALA A 278 1.25 13.56 17.34
CA ALA A 278 0.73 12.30 16.80
C ALA A 278 1.13 11.08 17.64
N VAL A 279 0.24 10.09 17.66
CA VAL A 279 0.59 8.75 18.15
C VAL A 279 1.60 8.14 17.19
N LEU A 280 2.82 7.91 17.66
CA LEU A 280 3.91 7.37 16.84
C LEU A 280 3.78 5.87 16.71
N THR A 281 3.79 5.37 15.47
CA THR A 281 3.83 3.95 15.13
C THR A 281 4.69 3.73 13.89
N GLY A 282 5.04 2.48 13.60
CA GLY A 282 5.89 2.11 12.48
C GLY A 282 7.36 1.95 12.87
N PHE A 283 8.25 2.02 11.89
CA PHE A 283 9.67 1.66 12.02
C PHE A 283 10.45 2.39 13.12
N ASP A 284 10.25 3.69 13.29
CA ASP A 284 11.05 4.50 14.22
C ASP A 284 10.37 4.68 15.58
N ALA A 285 9.26 3.99 15.81
CA ALA A 285 8.52 4.08 17.05
C ALA A 285 8.97 3.01 18.03
N ASP A 286 9.43 3.42 19.20
CA ASP A 286 9.58 2.51 20.33
C ASP A 286 8.25 2.36 21.07
N VAL A 287 8.03 1.20 21.70
CA VAL A 287 6.77 0.88 22.37
C VAL A 287 6.45 1.79 23.54
N ALA A 288 7.46 2.27 24.28
CA ALA A 288 7.27 3.18 25.40
C ALA A 288 6.84 4.57 24.89
N ALA A 289 7.48 5.07 23.82
CA ALA A 289 7.10 6.32 23.18
C ALA A 289 5.68 6.24 22.58
N THR A 290 5.31 5.15 21.91
CA THR A 290 3.95 4.92 21.42
C THR A 290 2.93 4.97 22.56
N ARG A 291 3.19 4.24 23.65
CA ARG A 291 2.28 4.20 24.81
C ARG A 291 2.19 5.54 25.52
N ALA A 292 3.28 6.29 25.63
CA ALA A 292 3.27 7.64 26.20
C ALA A 292 2.37 8.59 25.41
N ARG A 293 2.32 8.48 24.08
CA ARG A 293 1.42 9.25 23.21
C ARG A 293 -0.02 8.73 23.24
N LEU A 294 -0.23 7.45 23.53
CA LEU A 294 -1.54 6.81 23.62
C LEU A 294 -2.21 7.09 24.98
N ALA A 295 -1.45 7.13 26.07
CA ALA A 295 -1.98 7.28 27.43
C ALA A 295 -2.89 8.50 27.66
N PRO A 296 -2.65 9.69 27.08
CA PRO A 296 -3.56 10.83 27.22
C PRO A 296 -4.99 10.56 26.74
N TYR A 297 -5.19 9.67 25.75
CA TYR A 297 -6.53 9.32 25.26
C TYR A 297 -7.39 8.65 26.35
N ALA A 298 -6.79 7.83 27.21
CA ALA A 298 -7.51 7.23 28.36
C ALA A 298 -8.06 8.29 29.34
N ARG A 299 -7.47 9.50 29.36
CA ARG A 299 -7.85 10.64 30.22
C ARG A 299 -8.65 11.69 29.47
N ARG A 300 -8.97 11.49 28.18
CA ARG A 300 -9.84 12.41 27.42
C ARG A 300 -11.18 12.57 28.14
N GLN A 301 -11.73 13.78 28.15
CA GLN A 301 -13.00 14.08 28.84
C GLN A 301 -14.10 13.06 28.51
N GLY A 302 -14.67 12.45 29.53
CA GLY A 302 -15.71 11.42 29.43
C GLY A 302 -15.20 10.00 29.12
N TRP A 303 -14.00 9.82 28.63
CA TRP A 303 -13.49 8.51 28.20
C TRP A 303 -13.22 7.52 29.32
N ALA A 304 -12.92 8.01 30.55
CA ALA A 304 -12.75 7.13 31.72
C ALA A 304 -13.99 6.23 31.98
N GLY A 305 -15.18 6.66 31.55
CA GLY A 305 -16.41 5.87 31.65
C GLY A 305 -16.61 4.85 30.54
N LEU A 306 -15.85 4.88 29.45
CA LEU A 306 -15.99 3.94 28.34
C LEU A 306 -15.62 2.50 28.74
N THR A 307 -16.35 1.54 28.24
CA THR A 307 -16.07 0.12 28.42
C THR A 307 -14.65 -0.20 27.98
N ALA A 308 -14.22 0.26 26.81
CA ALA A 308 -12.86 0.06 26.28
C ALA A 308 -11.78 0.55 27.24
N ILE A 309 -11.97 1.69 27.90
CA ILE A 309 -10.96 2.24 28.83
C ILE A 309 -10.92 1.44 30.12
N ARG A 310 -12.10 1.10 30.69
CA ARG A 310 -12.18 0.33 31.93
C ARG A 310 -11.64 -1.10 31.79
N SER A 311 -11.83 -1.71 30.63
CA SER A 311 -11.32 -3.05 30.32
C SER A 311 -9.87 -3.04 29.82
N GLY A 312 -9.28 -1.83 29.64
CA GLY A 312 -7.93 -1.68 29.12
C GLY A 312 -7.79 -1.98 27.62
N GLU A 313 -8.89 -1.93 26.86
CA GLU A 313 -8.93 -2.19 25.42
C GLU A 313 -8.73 -0.89 24.60
N LEU A 314 -7.67 -0.13 24.96
CA LEU A 314 -7.17 1.01 24.21
C LEU A 314 -5.87 0.64 23.51
N HIS A 315 -5.86 0.75 22.18
CA HIS A 315 -4.77 0.29 21.33
C HIS A 315 -4.25 1.38 20.42
N ALA A 316 -2.96 1.34 20.09
CA ALA A 316 -2.35 2.04 18.96
C ALA A 316 -2.11 1.06 17.82
N ILE A 317 -2.32 1.51 16.58
CA ILE A 317 -2.08 0.72 15.37
C ILE A 317 -1.54 1.61 14.25
N GLU A 318 -0.59 1.13 13.45
CA GLU A 318 -0.02 1.90 12.33
C GLU A 318 -1.07 2.08 11.22
N HIS A 319 -1.29 3.36 10.84
CA HIS A 319 -2.38 3.74 9.93
C HIS A 319 -2.25 3.15 8.52
N GLY A 320 -1.03 3.05 8.00
CA GLY A 320 -0.78 2.49 6.67
C GLY A 320 -1.18 1.03 6.51
N LEU A 321 -1.29 0.28 7.64
CA LEU A 321 -1.75 -1.10 7.61
C LEU A 321 -3.19 -1.27 7.12
N SER A 322 -4.00 -0.22 7.07
CA SER A 322 -5.37 -0.30 6.56
C SER A 322 -5.48 -0.28 5.03
N ARG A 323 -4.37 -0.27 4.32
CA ARG A 323 -4.29 -0.14 2.86
C ARG A 323 -3.04 -0.81 2.28
N ALA A 324 -2.65 -1.94 2.82
CA ALA A 324 -1.45 -2.69 2.44
C ALA A 324 -1.80 -4.13 2.04
N LEU A 325 -0.94 -4.77 1.28
CA LEU A 325 -1.06 -6.20 0.94
C LEU A 325 -1.00 -7.12 2.17
N PHE A 326 -0.49 -6.62 3.27
CA PHE A 326 -0.35 -7.33 4.54
C PHE A 326 -1.31 -6.83 5.62
N ASP A 327 -2.37 -6.13 5.23
CA ASP A 327 -3.41 -5.59 6.13
C ASP A 327 -4.16 -6.68 6.92
N TYR A 328 -4.17 -7.92 6.44
CA TYR A 328 -4.69 -9.05 7.20
C TYR A 328 -4.02 -9.20 8.58
N THR A 329 -2.76 -8.75 8.75
CA THR A 329 -2.07 -8.77 10.04
C THR A 329 -2.68 -7.76 11.02
N ALA A 330 -3.03 -6.57 10.53
CA ALA A 330 -3.76 -5.57 11.30
C ALA A 330 -5.18 -6.04 11.60
N LEU A 331 -5.85 -6.66 10.63
CA LEU A 331 -7.17 -7.25 10.83
C LEU A 331 -7.16 -8.37 11.88
N ALA A 332 -6.13 -9.22 11.88
CA ALA A 332 -5.92 -10.24 12.92
C ALA A 332 -5.71 -9.62 14.30
N TYR A 333 -4.96 -8.49 14.38
CA TYR A 333 -4.78 -7.78 15.64
C TYR A 333 -6.08 -7.18 16.16
N VAL A 334 -6.86 -6.55 15.30
CA VAL A 334 -8.20 -6.02 15.62
C VAL A 334 -9.13 -7.16 16.05
N ALA A 335 -9.16 -8.25 15.29
CA ALA A 335 -9.98 -9.42 15.59
C ALA A 335 -9.59 -10.08 16.94
N ARG A 336 -8.29 -10.12 17.27
CA ARG A 336 -7.81 -10.62 18.56
C ARG A 336 -8.31 -9.75 19.73
N ALA A 337 -8.35 -8.44 19.57
CA ALA A 337 -8.91 -7.55 20.60
C ALA A 337 -10.42 -7.73 20.78
N LEU A 338 -11.14 -7.99 19.69
CA LEU A 338 -12.60 -8.16 19.69
C LEU A 338 -13.05 -9.59 20.09
N TYR A 339 -12.28 -10.61 19.70
CA TYR A 339 -12.60 -12.03 19.85
C TYR A 339 -11.43 -12.81 20.46
N PRO A 340 -10.96 -12.47 21.70
CA PRO A 340 -9.69 -12.97 22.25
C PRO A 340 -9.60 -14.49 22.33
N ALA A 341 -10.71 -15.18 22.59
CA ALA A 341 -10.73 -16.64 22.66
C ALA A 341 -10.47 -17.31 21.30
N GLN A 342 -10.98 -16.74 20.21
CA GLN A 342 -10.84 -17.29 18.86
C GLN A 342 -9.46 -17.00 18.23
N PHE A 343 -8.72 -16.05 18.80
CA PHE A 343 -7.42 -15.60 18.28
C PHE A 343 -6.28 -15.74 19.30
N ALA A 344 -6.44 -16.57 20.34
CA ALA A 344 -5.46 -16.73 21.39
C ALA A 344 -4.09 -17.26 20.88
N ASP A 345 -4.12 -18.10 19.83
CA ASP A 345 -2.97 -18.72 19.16
C ASP A 345 -2.32 -17.83 18.09
N ILE A 346 -2.92 -16.69 17.74
CA ILE A 346 -2.42 -15.80 16.69
C ILE A 346 -1.53 -14.71 17.27
N ASP A 347 -0.34 -14.55 16.71
CA ASP A 347 0.54 -13.40 16.93
C ASP A 347 0.62 -12.51 15.68
N PRO A 348 -0.20 -11.45 15.60
CA PRO A 348 -0.25 -10.59 14.42
C PRO A 348 1.05 -9.84 14.14
N VAL A 349 1.85 -9.55 15.18
CA VAL A 349 3.15 -8.88 15.03
C VAL A 349 4.18 -9.84 14.43
N ALA A 350 4.17 -11.10 14.88
CA ALA A 350 5.01 -12.13 14.28
C ALA A 350 4.64 -12.40 12.80
N GLU A 351 3.34 -12.42 12.48
CA GLU A 351 2.88 -12.56 11.09
C GLU A 351 3.32 -11.37 10.21
N LEU A 352 3.22 -10.15 10.73
CA LEU A 352 3.71 -8.95 10.02
C LEU A 352 5.22 -9.01 9.80
N ARG A 353 5.98 -9.45 10.81
CA ARG A 353 7.43 -9.68 10.70
C ARG A 353 7.75 -10.70 9.61
N GLN A 354 7.07 -11.85 9.59
CA GLN A 354 7.26 -12.89 8.58
C GLN A 354 6.98 -12.38 7.16
N TYR A 355 5.94 -11.54 7.00
CA TYR A 355 5.67 -10.92 5.71
C TYR A 355 6.83 -10.02 5.26
N HIS A 356 7.32 -9.14 6.15
CA HIS A 356 8.45 -8.26 5.85
C HIS A 356 9.70 -9.06 5.47
N GLU A 357 10.09 -10.04 6.27
CA GLU A 357 11.27 -10.89 6.01
C GLU A 357 11.19 -11.64 4.68
N ARG A 358 9.99 -12.03 4.27
CA ARG A 358 9.78 -12.82 3.04
C ARG A 358 9.65 -11.96 1.79
N PHE A 359 9.02 -10.81 1.87
CA PHE A 359 8.58 -10.06 0.69
C PHE A 359 9.13 -8.65 0.59
N LEU A 360 9.64 -8.06 1.64
CA LEU A 360 10.13 -6.69 1.65
C LEU A 360 11.64 -6.61 1.91
N PRO A 361 12.35 -5.63 1.33
CA PRO A 361 13.80 -5.53 1.45
C PRO A 361 14.28 -4.84 2.73
N VAL A 362 13.36 -4.38 3.59
CA VAL A 362 13.66 -3.61 4.79
C VAL A 362 13.51 -4.47 6.03
N THR A 363 14.43 -4.33 6.97
CA THR A 363 14.37 -5.05 8.25
C THR A 363 13.14 -4.61 9.04
N PHE A 364 12.38 -5.58 9.55
CA PHE A 364 11.22 -5.31 10.38
C PHE A 364 11.66 -4.90 11.79
N GLU A 365 11.25 -3.71 12.22
CA GLU A 365 11.49 -3.17 13.55
C GLU A 365 10.46 -2.11 13.89
N GLY A 366 10.53 -1.56 15.11
CA GLY A 366 9.61 -0.53 15.58
C GLY A 366 8.31 -1.09 16.16
N THR A 367 7.35 -0.19 16.39
CA THR A 367 6.05 -0.51 17.00
C THR A 367 4.93 -0.27 15.99
N TRP A 368 4.33 -1.33 15.50
CA TRP A 368 3.25 -1.27 14.50
C TRP A 368 1.86 -1.37 15.11
N MET A 369 1.77 -2.07 16.23
CA MET A 369 0.53 -2.24 17.00
C MET A 369 0.88 -2.54 18.46
N THR A 370 0.16 -1.92 19.39
CA THR A 370 0.36 -2.15 20.83
C THR A 370 -0.89 -1.77 21.62
N ARG A 371 -1.10 -2.45 22.74
CA ARG A 371 -2.13 -2.12 23.72
C ARG A 371 -1.55 -1.19 24.79
N LEU A 372 -2.35 -0.25 25.26
CA LEU A 372 -2.00 0.51 26.45
C LEU A 372 -2.10 -0.40 27.67
N THR A 373 -0.98 -0.68 28.29
CA THR A 373 -0.98 -1.46 29.55
C THR A 373 -1.49 -0.53 30.66
N PRO A 374 -2.46 -0.96 31.49
CA PRO A 374 -2.84 -0.18 32.67
C PRO A 374 -1.62 0.13 33.54
N VAL A 375 -1.52 1.37 34.02
CA VAL A 375 -0.47 1.75 34.98
C VAL A 375 -0.75 0.99 36.26
N GLY A 376 0.08 0.01 36.62
CA GLY A 376 -0.03 -0.77 37.84
C GLY A 376 -0.52 -2.21 37.71
N ALA A 377 -0.42 -2.79 36.49
CA ALA A 377 -0.60 -4.23 36.33
C ALA A 377 0.75 -4.95 36.27
#